data_bc8950cf52b504044ceb5e577590e568
#
_entry.id   bc8950cf52b504044ceb5e577590e568
#
_cell.length_a   1.000
_cell.length_b   1.000
_cell.length_c   1.000
_cell.angle_alpha   90.00
_cell.angle_beta   90.00
_cell.angle_gamma   90.00
#
_symmetry.space_group_name_H-M   'P 1'
#
loop_
_entity.id
_entity.type
_entity.pdbx_description
1 polymer ?
#
loop_
_entity_poly.entity_id
_entity_poly.type
_entity_poly.pdbx_seq_one_letter_code
_entity_poly.pdbx_strand_id
1 'polypeptide(L)'
;VLIYFENTGLNQLHDHIIQICWLITDKDLNLLDGEGYESVIHCPKSTMDQMDEWCTQHHGNSGLTAEVIASNKTKEQVDKELLEYLKKFMSKGTGILAGNSVHVDRLFLLRELPSVVDYLTYRIIDVSSVMEFAKRHNPTVERLMPPKIGAHTAKQDIIESINQMKFYRDVYFKNEDEISIRDVKKQWEGKDINGNRID
;
A
#
# COMPACT_ATOMS: atom_id res chain seq x y z
N VAL A 1 4.77 -3.41 -5.10
CA VAL A 1 4.05 -4.34 -4.21
C VAL A 1 2.97 -3.55 -3.49
N LEU A 2 1.71 -3.86 -3.76
CA LEU A 2 0.58 -3.20 -3.11
C LEU A 2 0.05 -4.09 -2.00
N ILE A 3 -0.37 -3.44 -0.92
CA ILE A 3 -0.83 -4.12 0.28
C ILE A 3 -2.14 -3.54 0.79
N TYR A 4 -2.86 -4.37 1.51
CA TYR A 4 -4.00 -4.01 2.33
C TYR A 4 -4.04 -4.88 3.58
N PHE A 5 -4.36 -4.27 4.71
CA PHE A 5 -4.50 -4.95 5.99
C PHE A 5 -5.84 -4.65 6.64
N GLU A 6 -6.36 -5.66 7.34
CA GLU A 6 -7.29 -5.42 8.43
C GLU A 6 -6.55 -5.57 9.77
N ASN A 7 -6.83 -4.66 10.69
CA ASN A 7 -6.18 -4.58 11.99
C ASN A 7 -7.22 -4.55 13.11
N THR A 8 -6.79 -4.87 14.33
CA THR A 8 -7.66 -4.73 15.51
C THR A 8 -7.95 -3.27 15.88
N GLY A 9 -7.24 -2.31 15.28
CA GLY A 9 -7.38 -0.88 15.46
C GLY A 9 -6.24 -0.13 14.78
N LEU A 10 -6.10 1.16 15.04
CA LEU A 10 -5.15 2.05 14.37
C LEU A 10 -3.89 2.36 15.20
N ASN A 11 -3.81 1.84 16.43
CA ASN A 11 -2.64 2.07 17.29
C ASN A 11 -1.54 1.06 16.96
N GLN A 12 -0.55 1.49 16.18
CA GLN A 12 0.57 0.66 15.73
C GLN A 12 1.44 0.08 16.86
N LEU A 13 1.30 0.54 18.11
CA LEU A 13 2.05 0.01 19.25
C LEU A 13 1.33 -1.15 19.94
N HIS A 14 0.01 -1.23 19.83
CA HIS A 14 -0.83 -2.17 20.57
C HIS A 14 -1.71 -3.02 19.70
N ASP A 15 -2.24 -2.48 18.59
CA ASP A 15 -3.12 -3.19 17.68
C ASP A 15 -2.36 -4.16 16.76
N HIS A 16 -3.06 -5.12 16.21
CA HIS A 16 -2.47 -6.25 15.48
C HIS A 16 -3.04 -6.37 14.07
N ILE A 17 -2.21 -6.82 13.14
CA ILE A 17 -2.65 -7.26 11.81
C ILE A 17 -3.41 -8.58 11.98
N ILE A 18 -4.64 -8.63 11.47
CA ILE A 18 -5.50 -9.82 11.52
C ILE A 18 -5.81 -10.40 10.15
N GLN A 19 -5.75 -9.58 9.09
CA GLN A 19 -5.83 -10.05 7.71
C GLN A 19 -4.85 -9.29 6.85
N ILE A 20 -4.28 -9.96 5.86
CA ILE A 20 -3.29 -9.41 4.96
C ILE A 20 -3.60 -9.84 3.52
N CYS A 21 -3.54 -8.89 2.60
CA CYS A 21 -3.60 -9.15 1.17
C CYS A 21 -2.48 -8.39 0.45
N TRP A 22 -1.78 -9.08 -0.46
CA TRP A 22 -0.67 -8.53 -1.23
C TRP A 22 -0.84 -8.85 -2.70
N LEU A 23 -0.70 -7.82 -3.54
CA LEU A 23 -0.63 -7.95 -4.99
C LEU A 23 0.68 -7.37 -5.50
N ILE A 24 1.26 -8.01 -6.50
CA ILE A 24 2.51 -7.57 -7.10
C ILE A 24 2.25 -7.06 -8.51
N THR A 25 2.75 -5.88 -8.81
CA THR A 25 2.70 -5.27 -10.14
C THR A 25 4.10 -5.06 -10.70
N ASP A 26 4.17 -4.95 -12.03
CA ASP A 26 5.31 -4.34 -12.70
C ASP A 26 5.32 -2.80 -12.55
N LYS A 27 6.28 -2.14 -13.20
CA LYS A 27 6.39 -0.66 -13.21
C LYS A 27 5.21 0.04 -13.89
N ASP A 28 4.50 -0.66 -14.77
CA ASP A 28 3.37 -0.13 -15.52
C ASP A 28 2.01 -0.42 -14.83
N LEU A 29 2.09 -0.91 -13.58
CA LEU A 29 0.93 -1.25 -12.74
C LEU A 29 0.10 -2.43 -13.28
N ASN A 30 0.70 -3.33 -14.06
CA ASN A 30 0.09 -4.58 -14.46
C ASN A 30 0.34 -5.63 -13.38
N LEU A 31 -0.69 -6.39 -13.03
CA LEU A 31 -0.57 -7.48 -12.06
C LEU A 31 0.35 -8.58 -12.62
N LEU A 32 1.35 -9.00 -11.83
CA LEU A 32 2.22 -10.13 -12.15
C LEU A 32 1.62 -11.45 -11.69
N ASP A 33 0.79 -11.41 -10.65
CA ASP A 33 0.01 -12.53 -10.15
C ASP A 33 -1.40 -12.05 -9.80
N GLY A 34 -2.39 -12.58 -10.50
CA GLY A 34 -3.79 -12.20 -10.30
C GLY A 34 -4.41 -12.79 -9.05
N GLU A 35 -3.81 -13.82 -8.46
CA GLU A 35 -4.28 -14.41 -7.19
C GLU A 35 -3.77 -13.61 -6.00
N GLY A 36 -2.48 -13.26 -6.00
CA GLY A 36 -1.84 -12.56 -4.90
C GLY A 36 -1.52 -13.49 -3.71
N TYR A 37 -1.20 -12.88 -2.58
CA TYR A 37 -1.05 -13.58 -1.31
C TYR A 37 -2.07 -13.05 -0.32
N GLU A 38 -2.89 -13.93 0.23
CA GLU A 38 -3.87 -13.61 1.27
C GLU A 38 -3.70 -14.52 2.48
N SER A 39 -3.87 -13.98 3.67
CA SER A 39 -3.82 -14.78 4.90
C SER A 39 -4.60 -14.08 6.03
N VAL A 40 -5.27 -14.90 6.83
CA VAL A 40 -5.88 -14.49 8.11
C VAL A 40 -4.99 -14.98 9.24
N ILE A 41 -4.55 -14.04 10.09
CA ILE A 41 -3.63 -14.28 11.20
C ILE A 41 -4.44 -14.51 12.47
N HIS A 42 -4.10 -15.54 13.22
CA HIS A 42 -4.76 -15.82 14.49
C HIS A 42 -4.56 -14.67 15.48
N CYS A 43 -5.67 -14.27 16.08
CA CYS A 43 -5.69 -13.35 17.22
C CYS A 43 -6.64 -13.92 18.30
N PRO A 44 -6.22 -13.96 19.57
CA PRO A 44 -7.05 -14.48 20.64
C PRO A 44 -8.36 -13.69 20.78
N LYS A 45 -9.45 -14.40 21.11
CA LYS A 45 -10.76 -13.75 21.34
C LYS A 45 -10.68 -12.61 22.34
N SER A 46 -9.88 -12.74 23.40
CA SER A 46 -9.68 -11.70 24.41
C SER A 46 -9.11 -10.39 23.84
N THR A 47 -8.30 -10.47 22.78
CA THR A 47 -7.79 -9.28 22.06
C THR A 47 -8.84 -8.74 21.11
N MET A 48 -9.55 -9.61 20.38
CA MET A 48 -10.65 -9.19 19.51
C MET A 48 -11.77 -8.49 20.27
N ASP A 49 -12.06 -8.92 21.49
CA ASP A 49 -13.06 -8.28 22.36
C ASP A 49 -12.65 -6.89 22.88
N GLN A 50 -11.39 -6.45 22.66
CA GLN A 50 -10.91 -5.12 23.06
C GLN A 50 -10.94 -4.11 21.89
N MET A 51 -11.32 -4.55 20.69
CA MET A 51 -11.49 -3.65 19.56
C MET A 51 -12.53 -2.57 19.86
N ASP A 52 -12.35 -1.40 19.23
CA ASP A 52 -13.39 -0.36 19.29
C ASP A 52 -14.69 -0.80 18.61
N GLU A 53 -15.74 0.00 18.77
CA GLU A 53 -17.07 -0.31 18.25
C GLU A 53 -17.06 -0.44 16.72
N TRP A 54 -16.28 0.41 16.03
CA TRP A 54 -16.19 0.38 14.58
C TRP A 54 -15.53 -0.92 14.06
N CYS A 55 -14.36 -1.28 14.58
CA CYS A 55 -13.67 -2.51 14.22
C CYS A 55 -14.50 -3.75 14.55
N THR A 56 -15.13 -3.77 15.74
CA THR A 56 -15.97 -4.88 16.18
C THR A 56 -17.15 -5.10 15.21
N GLN A 57 -17.81 -4.02 14.81
CA GLN A 57 -18.97 -4.08 13.91
C GLN A 57 -18.53 -4.42 12.48
N HIS A 58 -17.47 -3.79 11.99
CA HIS A 58 -16.95 -4.00 10.64
C HIS A 58 -16.45 -5.43 10.42
N HIS A 59 -15.58 -5.93 11.29
CA HIS A 59 -15.05 -7.29 11.21
C HIS A 59 -16.08 -8.35 11.56
N GLY A 60 -17.06 -8.03 12.42
CA GLY A 60 -18.19 -8.90 12.71
C GLY A 60 -19.10 -9.10 11.50
N ASN A 61 -19.45 -8.01 10.82
CA ASN A 61 -20.35 -8.03 9.64
C ASN A 61 -19.71 -8.74 8.43
N SER A 62 -18.39 -8.59 8.24
CA SER A 62 -17.67 -9.29 7.18
C SER A 62 -17.38 -10.77 7.48
N GLY A 63 -17.57 -11.22 8.73
CA GLY A 63 -17.24 -12.56 9.18
C GLY A 63 -15.76 -12.74 9.57
N LEU A 64 -14.93 -11.72 9.37
CA LEU A 64 -13.49 -11.78 9.63
C LEU A 64 -13.17 -12.12 11.10
N THR A 65 -13.96 -11.61 12.06
CA THR A 65 -13.76 -11.94 13.49
C THR A 65 -13.78 -13.44 13.74
N ALA A 66 -14.73 -14.16 13.12
CA ALA A 66 -14.83 -15.62 13.27
C ALA A 66 -13.63 -16.35 12.61
N GLU A 67 -13.22 -15.88 11.44
CA GLU A 67 -12.07 -16.43 10.71
C GLU A 67 -10.76 -16.25 11.49
N VAL A 68 -10.54 -15.07 12.08
CA VAL A 68 -9.36 -14.73 12.89
C VAL A 68 -9.26 -15.64 14.12
N ILE A 69 -10.37 -15.85 14.84
CA ILE A 69 -10.42 -16.70 16.02
C ILE A 69 -10.17 -18.17 15.64
N ALA A 70 -10.71 -18.62 14.50
CA ALA A 70 -10.57 -19.98 14.00
C ALA A 70 -9.23 -20.24 13.30
N SER A 71 -8.50 -19.21 12.89
CA SER A 71 -7.21 -19.35 12.22
C SER A 71 -6.19 -19.99 13.14
N ASN A 72 -5.30 -20.79 12.55
CA ASN A 72 -4.13 -21.39 13.23
C ASN A 72 -2.82 -20.76 12.78
N LYS A 73 -2.86 -19.74 11.89
CA LYS A 73 -1.65 -19.11 11.37
C LYS A 73 -1.10 -18.09 12.35
N THR A 74 0.17 -18.23 12.69
CA THR A 74 0.90 -17.25 13.50
C THR A 74 1.50 -16.15 12.60
N LYS A 75 1.87 -15.03 13.20
CA LYS A 75 2.58 -13.93 12.51
C LYS A 75 3.89 -14.40 11.88
N GLU A 76 4.65 -15.22 12.60
CA GLU A 76 5.93 -15.77 12.15
C GLU A 76 5.77 -16.67 10.94
N GLN A 77 4.69 -17.45 10.90
CA GLN A 77 4.37 -18.29 9.74
C GLN A 77 4.02 -17.42 8.52
N VAL A 78 3.19 -16.38 8.71
CA VAL A 78 2.80 -15.47 7.65
C VAL A 78 3.98 -14.63 7.15
N ASP A 79 4.85 -14.15 8.05
CA ASP A 79 6.09 -13.42 7.67
C ASP A 79 6.98 -14.29 6.76
N LYS A 80 7.14 -15.57 7.13
CA LYS A 80 7.92 -16.52 6.33
C LYS A 80 7.26 -16.86 4.99
N GLU A 81 5.97 -17.18 4.99
CA GLU A 81 5.23 -17.53 3.77
C GLU A 81 5.22 -16.34 2.78
N LEU A 82 4.96 -15.14 3.28
CA LEU A 82 4.94 -13.94 2.48
C LEU A 82 6.33 -13.60 1.93
N LEU A 83 7.39 -13.77 2.72
CA LEU A 83 8.76 -13.61 2.24
C LEU A 83 9.07 -14.58 1.10
N GLU A 84 8.68 -15.84 1.21
CA GLU A 84 8.87 -16.83 0.13
C GLU A 84 8.02 -16.49 -1.12
N TYR A 85 6.83 -15.92 -0.92
CA TYR A 85 6.01 -15.41 -2.02
C TYR A 85 6.72 -14.27 -2.75
N LEU A 86 7.25 -13.26 -2.04
CA LEU A 86 7.94 -12.12 -2.62
C LEU A 86 9.20 -12.53 -3.43
N LYS A 87 9.94 -13.52 -2.94
CA LYS A 87 11.15 -14.05 -3.61
C LYS A 87 10.88 -14.61 -5.01
N LYS A 88 9.64 -15.00 -5.31
CA LYS A 88 9.26 -15.49 -6.65
C LYS A 88 9.27 -14.36 -7.70
N PHE A 89 9.09 -13.11 -7.29
CA PHE A 89 8.86 -11.99 -8.19
C PHE A 89 9.98 -10.94 -8.17
N MET A 90 10.77 -10.88 -7.10
CA MET A 90 11.74 -9.81 -6.94
C MET A 90 12.97 -10.25 -6.14
N SER A 91 14.08 -9.53 -6.33
CA SER A 91 15.27 -9.63 -5.51
C SER A 91 15.18 -8.74 -4.28
N LYS A 92 15.96 -9.05 -3.24
CA LYS A 92 16.03 -8.22 -2.02
C LYS A 92 16.40 -6.77 -2.36
N GLY A 93 15.68 -5.83 -1.77
CA GLY A 93 15.90 -4.40 -1.91
C GLY A 93 15.34 -3.76 -3.19
N THR A 94 14.65 -4.52 -4.05
CA THR A 94 14.08 -4.00 -5.30
C THR A 94 12.59 -3.69 -5.23
N GLY A 95 11.84 -4.42 -4.39
CA GLY A 95 10.40 -4.21 -4.22
C GLY A 95 10.09 -2.94 -3.43
N ILE A 96 9.16 -2.12 -3.94
CA ILE A 96 8.69 -0.90 -3.27
C ILE A 96 7.30 -1.17 -2.70
N LEU A 97 7.13 -0.93 -1.41
CA LEU A 97 5.83 -1.02 -0.75
C LEU A 97 4.92 0.12 -1.22
N ALA A 98 3.68 -0.18 -1.59
CA ALA A 98 2.74 0.81 -2.09
C ALA A 98 1.32 0.59 -1.55
N GLY A 99 0.53 1.64 -1.47
CA GLY A 99 -0.86 1.61 -1.02
C GLY A 99 -1.36 2.99 -0.61
N ASN A 100 -2.62 3.09 -0.23
CA ASN A 100 -3.18 4.31 0.36
C ASN A 100 -2.76 4.41 1.83
N SER A 101 -2.16 5.52 2.22
CA SER A 101 -1.63 5.75 3.58
C SER A 101 -0.66 4.65 4.05
N VAL A 102 0.03 4.04 3.12
CA VAL A 102 0.88 2.85 3.31
C VAL A 102 2.01 3.03 4.33
N HIS A 103 2.33 4.27 4.67
CA HIS A 103 3.24 4.58 5.78
C HIS A 103 2.74 4.01 7.11
N VAL A 104 1.41 3.99 7.33
CA VAL A 104 0.81 3.40 8.54
C VAL A 104 0.98 1.88 8.51
N ASP A 105 0.64 1.24 7.39
CA ASP A 105 0.82 -0.21 7.21
C ASP A 105 2.27 -0.62 7.44
N ARG A 106 3.21 0.19 6.94
CA ARG A 106 4.64 -0.07 7.14
C ARG A 106 5.06 -0.09 8.61
N LEU A 107 4.42 0.72 9.46
CA LEU A 107 4.71 0.71 10.91
C LEU A 107 4.25 -0.60 11.57
N PHE A 108 3.08 -1.11 11.20
CA PHE A 108 2.63 -2.44 11.64
C PHE A 108 3.56 -3.56 11.14
N LEU A 109 3.93 -3.52 9.86
CA LEU A 109 4.84 -4.50 9.27
C LEU A 109 6.20 -4.57 9.97
N LEU A 110 6.79 -3.41 10.31
CA LEU A 110 8.08 -3.35 11.02
C LEU A 110 8.05 -4.14 12.33
N ARG A 111 6.92 -4.15 13.00
CA ARG A 111 6.75 -4.86 14.27
C ARG A 111 6.35 -6.33 14.09
N GLU A 112 5.44 -6.61 13.15
CA GLU A 112 4.76 -7.90 13.08
C GLU A 112 5.30 -8.82 12.00
N LEU A 113 5.84 -8.26 10.89
CA LEU A 113 6.38 -9.01 9.74
C LEU A 113 7.75 -8.43 9.32
N PRO A 114 8.74 -8.42 10.23
CA PRO A 114 10.01 -7.74 10.02
C PRO A 114 10.84 -8.29 8.86
N SER A 115 10.77 -9.60 8.58
CA SER A 115 11.54 -10.22 7.48
C SER A 115 11.09 -9.72 6.12
N VAL A 116 9.80 -9.46 5.97
CA VAL A 116 9.21 -8.90 4.76
C VAL A 116 9.71 -7.46 4.55
N VAL A 117 9.70 -6.64 5.61
CA VAL A 117 10.18 -5.25 5.52
C VAL A 117 11.67 -5.20 5.20
N ASP A 118 12.49 -6.08 5.80
CA ASP A 118 13.93 -6.17 5.52
C ASP A 118 14.23 -6.63 4.08
N TYR A 119 13.30 -7.35 3.47
CA TYR A 119 13.43 -7.80 2.08
C TYR A 119 13.09 -6.71 1.06
N LEU A 120 12.17 -5.80 1.38
CA LEU A 120 11.78 -4.68 0.53
C LEU A 120 12.79 -3.52 0.61
N THR A 121 12.69 -2.57 -0.31
CA THR A 121 13.40 -1.29 -0.16
C THR A 121 12.77 -0.46 0.98
N TYR A 122 13.54 0.44 1.57
CA TYR A 122 13.02 1.37 2.60
C TYR A 122 12.04 2.41 2.04
N ARG A 123 12.00 2.61 0.72
CA ARG A 123 11.13 3.57 0.03
C ARG A 123 9.71 3.04 -0.06
N ILE A 124 8.76 3.97 -0.11
CA ILE A 124 7.33 3.68 -0.30
C ILE A 124 6.77 4.49 -1.46
N ILE A 125 5.67 4.01 -2.04
CA ILE A 125 4.80 4.80 -2.91
C ILE A 125 3.46 4.94 -2.19
N ASP A 126 3.23 6.09 -1.56
CA ASP A 126 1.99 6.38 -0.87
C ASP A 126 1.02 7.10 -1.80
N VAL A 127 -0.02 6.40 -2.21
CA VAL A 127 -1.05 6.91 -3.13
C VAL A 127 -1.78 8.11 -2.52
N SER A 128 -1.98 8.10 -1.19
CA SER A 128 -2.62 9.21 -0.49
C SER A 128 -1.78 10.49 -0.55
N SER A 129 -0.45 10.40 -0.58
CA SER A 129 0.42 11.56 -0.75
C SER A 129 0.25 12.20 -2.13
N VAL A 130 0.13 11.40 -3.19
CA VAL A 130 -0.16 11.88 -4.54
C VAL A 130 -1.54 12.52 -4.60
N MET A 131 -2.54 11.88 -4.00
CA MET A 131 -3.90 12.42 -3.89
C MET A 131 -3.93 13.79 -3.20
N GLU A 132 -3.26 13.92 -2.05
CA GLU A 132 -3.21 15.17 -1.30
C GLU A 132 -2.50 16.29 -2.07
N PHE A 133 -1.48 15.95 -2.86
CA PHE A 133 -0.82 16.89 -3.74
C PHE A 133 -1.74 17.32 -4.89
N ALA A 134 -2.44 16.37 -5.52
CA ALA A 134 -3.40 16.63 -6.59
C ALA A 134 -4.56 17.53 -6.13
N LYS A 135 -5.14 17.27 -4.97
CA LYS A 135 -6.20 18.10 -4.35
C LYS A 135 -5.81 19.55 -4.17
N ARG A 136 -4.55 19.83 -3.82
CA ARG A 136 -4.06 21.20 -3.60
C ARG A 136 -3.73 21.93 -4.88
N HIS A 137 -3.16 21.24 -5.85
CA HIS A 137 -2.62 21.86 -7.06
C HIS A 137 -3.57 21.80 -8.26
N ASN A 138 -4.46 20.82 -8.30
CA ASN A 138 -5.42 20.68 -9.40
C ASN A 138 -6.76 20.06 -8.95
N PRO A 139 -7.48 20.70 -8.03
CA PRO A 139 -8.67 20.13 -7.39
C PRO A 139 -9.83 19.85 -8.36
N THR A 140 -9.87 20.55 -9.50
CA THR A 140 -10.91 20.34 -10.51
C THR A 140 -10.72 19.01 -11.23
N VAL A 141 -9.48 18.68 -11.57
CA VAL A 141 -9.15 17.41 -12.23
C VAL A 141 -9.23 16.25 -11.24
N GLU A 142 -8.81 16.46 -10.00
CA GLU A 142 -8.89 15.43 -8.95
C GLU A 142 -10.33 14.96 -8.71
N ARG A 143 -11.31 15.88 -8.76
CA ARG A 143 -12.74 15.54 -8.64
C ARG A 143 -13.30 14.68 -9.79
N LEU A 144 -12.57 14.56 -10.90
CA LEU A 144 -12.93 13.68 -12.02
C LEU A 144 -12.44 12.24 -11.83
N MET A 145 -11.68 11.98 -10.78
CA MET A 145 -11.26 10.61 -10.46
C MET A 145 -12.50 9.73 -10.24
N PRO A 146 -12.57 8.56 -10.89
CA PRO A 146 -13.68 7.63 -10.68
C PRO A 146 -13.84 7.26 -9.20
N PRO A 147 -15.07 7.24 -8.67
CA PRO A 147 -15.30 6.87 -7.28
C PRO A 147 -14.91 5.42 -7.04
N LYS A 148 -14.43 5.12 -5.83
CA LYS A 148 -14.22 3.74 -5.39
C LYS A 148 -15.57 3.04 -5.24
N ILE A 149 -15.65 1.78 -5.65
CA ILE A 149 -16.88 0.97 -5.55
C ILE A 149 -17.12 0.54 -4.10
N GLY A 150 -16.03 0.42 -3.30
CA GLY A 150 -16.12 0.09 -1.88
C GLY A 150 -16.69 -1.31 -1.65
N ALA A 151 -16.20 -2.31 -2.38
CA ALA A 151 -16.63 -3.69 -2.24
C ALA A 151 -16.19 -4.33 -0.90
N HIS A 152 -15.37 -3.61 -0.11
CA HIS A 152 -14.91 -4.00 1.22
C HIS A 152 -14.26 -5.40 1.28
N THR A 153 -13.54 -5.78 0.22
CA THR A 153 -12.63 -6.92 0.26
C THR A 153 -11.21 -6.43 0.09
N ALA A 154 -10.28 -6.98 0.86
CA ALA A 154 -8.87 -6.58 0.86
C ALA A 154 -8.27 -6.51 -0.55
N LYS A 155 -8.55 -7.50 -1.39
CA LYS A 155 -8.08 -7.55 -2.78
C LYS A 155 -8.68 -6.44 -3.65
N GLN A 156 -9.98 -6.17 -3.52
CA GLN A 156 -10.63 -5.12 -4.30
C GLN A 156 -10.09 -3.73 -3.92
N ASP A 157 -9.82 -3.49 -2.65
CA ASP A 157 -9.25 -2.23 -2.17
C ASP A 157 -7.84 -1.99 -2.74
N ILE A 158 -7.03 -3.07 -2.88
CA ILE A 158 -5.74 -2.98 -3.58
C ILE A 158 -5.93 -2.65 -5.07
N ILE A 159 -6.87 -3.31 -5.77
CA ILE A 159 -7.16 -3.07 -7.18
C ILE A 159 -7.61 -1.63 -7.39
N GLU A 160 -8.45 -1.10 -6.51
CA GLU A 160 -8.86 0.30 -6.54
C GLU A 160 -7.69 1.27 -6.32
N SER A 161 -6.75 0.92 -5.44
CA SER A 161 -5.51 1.69 -5.24
C SER A 161 -4.61 1.67 -6.49
N ILE A 162 -4.51 0.52 -7.18
CA ILE A 162 -3.80 0.41 -8.46
C ILE A 162 -4.45 1.31 -9.52
N ASN A 163 -5.77 1.27 -9.63
CA ASN A 163 -6.50 2.09 -10.60
C ASN A 163 -6.40 3.58 -10.28
N GLN A 164 -6.39 3.95 -9.01
CA GLN A 164 -6.14 5.31 -8.56
C GLN A 164 -4.72 5.78 -8.95
N MET A 165 -3.71 4.93 -8.79
CA MET A 165 -2.35 5.23 -9.24
C MET A 165 -2.27 5.37 -10.76
N LYS A 166 -2.97 4.52 -11.53
CA LYS A 166 -3.06 4.64 -13.00
C LYS A 166 -3.67 5.98 -13.39
N PHE A 167 -4.77 6.38 -12.75
CA PHE A 167 -5.39 7.68 -12.99
C PHE A 167 -4.39 8.83 -12.75
N TYR A 168 -3.69 8.84 -11.61
CA TYR A 168 -2.70 9.89 -11.34
C TYR A 168 -1.55 9.88 -12.34
N ARG A 169 -1.04 8.72 -12.72
CA ARG A 169 -0.01 8.60 -13.75
C ARG A 169 -0.47 9.20 -15.07
N ASP A 170 -1.65 8.81 -15.54
CA ASP A 170 -2.13 9.16 -16.88
C ASP A 170 -2.61 10.63 -16.98
N VAL A 171 -3.01 11.22 -15.86
CA VAL A 171 -3.60 12.58 -15.84
C VAL A 171 -2.62 13.64 -15.36
N TYR A 172 -1.73 13.32 -14.41
CA TYR A 172 -0.86 14.32 -13.76
C TYR A 172 0.60 14.23 -14.15
N PHE A 173 1.10 13.06 -14.56
CA PHE A 173 2.48 12.90 -14.97
C PHE A 173 2.57 12.94 -16.49
N LYS A 174 3.46 13.78 -17.00
CA LYS A 174 3.75 13.83 -18.44
C LYS A 174 4.48 12.55 -18.85
N ASN A 175 4.10 12.01 -20.01
CA ASN A 175 4.88 10.97 -20.65
C ASN A 175 6.25 11.51 -21.09
N GLU A 176 7.22 10.62 -21.29
CA GLU A 176 8.59 11.02 -21.62
C GLU A 176 8.67 11.81 -22.94
N ASP A 177 7.83 11.48 -23.92
CA ASP A 177 7.73 12.17 -25.21
C ASP A 177 7.03 13.54 -25.12
N GLU A 178 6.28 13.80 -24.06
CA GLU A 178 5.66 15.12 -23.78
C GLU A 178 6.62 16.06 -23.04
N ILE A 179 7.76 15.54 -22.56
CA ILE A 179 8.74 16.32 -21.82
C ILE A 179 9.81 16.88 -22.78
N SER A 180 9.84 18.19 -22.94
CA SER A 180 10.92 18.87 -23.65
C SER A 180 12.19 18.86 -22.80
N ILE A 181 13.08 17.92 -23.07
CA ILE A 181 14.40 17.86 -22.39
C ILE A 181 15.16 19.17 -22.52
N ARG A 182 15.05 19.87 -23.68
CA ARG A 182 15.65 21.19 -23.90
C ARG A 182 15.14 22.21 -22.90
N ASP A 183 13.82 22.23 -22.63
CA ASP A 183 13.20 23.20 -21.71
C ASP A 183 13.54 22.89 -20.27
N VAL A 184 13.58 21.61 -19.90
CA VAL A 184 14.02 21.15 -18.56
C VAL A 184 15.48 21.59 -18.33
N LYS A 185 16.39 21.32 -19.29
CA LYS A 185 17.79 21.77 -19.21
C LYS A 185 17.89 23.28 -19.09
N LYS A 186 17.19 24.04 -19.93
CA LYS A 186 17.19 25.51 -19.87
C LYS A 186 16.76 26.03 -18.50
N GLN A 187 15.80 25.37 -17.85
CA GLN A 187 15.28 25.77 -16.56
C GLN A 187 16.18 25.37 -15.39
N TRP A 188 16.78 24.16 -15.43
CA TRP A 188 17.38 23.50 -14.27
C TRP A 188 18.87 23.17 -14.41
N GLU A 189 19.42 23.07 -15.63
CA GLU A 189 20.83 22.72 -15.81
C GLU A 189 21.76 23.77 -15.18
N GLY A 190 22.70 23.33 -14.38
CA GLY A 190 23.61 24.18 -13.63
C GLY A 190 22.97 24.92 -12.45
N LYS A 191 21.83 24.44 -11.95
CA LYS A 191 21.15 24.99 -10.77
C LYS A 191 20.91 23.91 -9.73
N ASP A 192 20.93 24.28 -8.46
CA ASP A 192 20.42 23.48 -7.36
C ASP A 192 18.88 23.45 -7.35
N ILE A 193 18.29 22.69 -6.43
CA ILE A 193 16.83 22.57 -6.28
C ILE A 193 16.15 23.89 -5.87
N ASN A 194 16.90 24.84 -5.34
CA ASN A 194 16.41 26.17 -4.97
C ASN A 194 16.47 27.16 -6.15
N GLY A 195 17.01 26.73 -7.32
CA GLY A 195 17.17 27.53 -8.50
C GLY A 195 18.45 28.37 -8.53
N ASN A 196 19.34 28.23 -7.54
CA ASN A 196 20.63 28.90 -7.50
C ASN A 196 21.63 28.22 -8.44
N ARG A 197 22.52 28.99 -9.07
CA ARG A 197 23.57 28.40 -9.89
C ARG A 197 24.55 27.59 -9.04
N ILE A 198 24.94 26.46 -9.59
CA ILE A 198 25.99 25.59 -9.03
C ILE A 198 27.24 25.86 -9.88
N ASP A 199 28.32 26.33 -9.25
CA ASP A 199 29.64 26.55 -9.88
C ASP A 199 30.34 25.22 -10.16
#